data_60810a94bb71b37a6b70b35fc08a09ce
#
_entry.id   60810a94bb71b37a6b70b35fc08a09ce
#
_cell.length_a   1.000
_cell.length_b   1.000
_cell.length_c   1.000
_cell.angle_alpha   90.00
_cell.angle_beta   90.00
_cell.angle_gamma   90.00
#
_symmetry.space_group_name_H-M   'P 1'
#
loop_
_entity.id
_entity.type
_entity.pdbx_description
1 polymer ?
#
loop_
_entity_poly.entity_id
_entity_poly.type
_entity_poly.pdbx_seq_one_letter_code
_entity_poly.pdbx_strand_id
1 'polypeptide(L)'
;GFEAVYEFSRDFRNEGMDKNHNPEFTILELYVAYKDYFWMMELTESMIEKVCLEINGKTKIEYDSKQIDFKAPYDRISMFDAIKKFTGYDISSMDEIELRSVCNDMSIEVDDSMGEGKLIDAIFGSKCEKNFINPTFIIDYPKSMSPLTKEHRSNPNLTERFELIINGMEIANAYSELNDPIDQLKRFEDQLELSKKGDDEAMFIDMDFVKSLEYGMPPTSGIGIGVDRLVMLMTNQTSIQEVLFFPQMKPLKEAPSITDDAKVILDKLIEKGECDLSIFKSEFDFSNKKWDKLTKELRGKDLINIYKKGDELLIKPS
;
A
#
# COMPACT_ATOMS: atom_id res chain seq x y z
N GLY A 1 -6.53 34.18 4.10
CA GLY A 1 -6.16 34.84 5.31
C GLY A 1 -6.02 33.96 6.55
N PHE A 2 -6.05 32.61 6.45
CA PHE A 2 -5.76 31.72 7.56
C PHE A 2 -4.25 31.43 7.62
N GLU A 3 -3.66 31.45 8.82
CA GLU A 3 -2.25 31.09 9.01
C GLU A 3 -2.05 29.57 9.00
N ALA A 4 -3.02 28.84 9.56
CA ALA A 4 -3.01 27.39 9.59
C ALA A 4 -4.45 26.85 9.52
N VAL A 5 -4.61 25.67 8.92
CA VAL A 5 -5.90 24.95 8.87
C VAL A 5 -5.63 23.47 9.09
N TYR A 6 -6.61 22.75 9.65
CA TYR A 6 -6.57 21.30 9.74
C TYR A 6 -7.96 20.70 9.63
N GLU A 7 -8.02 19.45 9.21
CA GLU A 7 -9.23 18.67 9.10
C GLU A 7 -8.99 17.23 9.49
N PHE A 8 -9.91 16.64 10.26
CA PHE A 8 -10.06 15.19 10.36
C PHE A 8 -11.14 14.76 9.41
N SER A 9 -10.78 14.02 8.40
CA SER A 9 -11.71 13.57 7.37
C SER A 9 -11.66 12.06 7.16
N ARG A 10 -12.65 11.54 6.46
CA ARG A 10 -12.63 10.20 5.91
C ARG A 10 -12.22 10.28 4.46
N ASP A 11 -11.17 9.55 4.14
CA ASP A 11 -10.68 9.42 2.79
C ASP A 11 -11.06 8.04 2.22
N PHE A 12 -11.20 7.98 0.89
CA PHE A 12 -11.63 6.79 0.16
C PHE A 12 -10.64 6.53 -0.96
N ARG A 13 -9.98 5.36 -0.91
CA ARG A 13 -9.06 4.92 -1.95
C ARG A 13 -9.45 3.55 -2.46
N ASN A 14 -9.38 3.37 -3.78
CA ASN A 14 -9.64 2.09 -4.43
C ASN A 14 -8.41 1.16 -4.31
N GLU A 15 -8.03 0.88 -3.08
CA GLU A 15 -6.93 -0.02 -2.74
C GLU A 15 -7.44 -1.38 -2.27
N GLY A 16 -6.57 -2.38 -2.32
CA GLY A 16 -6.89 -3.70 -1.77
C GLY A 16 -7.08 -3.65 -0.25
N MET A 17 -7.95 -4.53 0.27
CA MET A 17 -8.11 -4.71 1.72
C MET A 17 -7.08 -5.69 2.25
N ASP A 18 -6.23 -5.24 3.18
CA ASP A 18 -5.28 -6.07 3.91
C ASP A 18 -5.22 -5.64 5.38
N LYS A 19 -4.19 -6.06 6.11
CA LYS A 19 -4.03 -5.71 7.52
C LYS A 19 -3.72 -4.23 7.77
N ASN A 20 -3.18 -3.52 6.78
CA ASN A 20 -2.76 -2.11 6.88
C ASN A 20 -3.63 -1.16 6.06
N HIS A 21 -4.51 -1.71 5.18
CA HIS A 21 -5.31 -0.93 4.24
C HIS A 21 -6.80 -1.27 4.35
N ASN A 22 -7.62 -0.23 4.40
CA ASN A 22 -9.06 -0.30 4.28
C ASN A 22 -9.52 0.77 3.28
N PRO A 23 -10.48 0.48 2.39
CA PRO A 23 -10.93 1.44 1.37
C PRO A 23 -11.43 2.78 1.91
N GLU A 24 -11.96 2.78 3.12
CA GLU A 24 -12.34 3.97 3.89
C GLU A 24 -11.43 4.04 5.13
N PHE A 25 -10.75 5.17 5.33
CA PHE A 25 -9.86 5.37 6.48
C PHE A 25 -9.93 6.83 6.95
N THR A 26 -9.44 7.08 8.17
CA THR A 26 -9.39 8.42 8.75
C THR A 26 -8.02 9.03 8.53
N ILE A 27 -8.01 10.26 8.00
CA ILE A 27 -6.80 11.06 7.83
C ILE A 27 -6.93 12.37 8.62
N LEU A 28 -5.82 12.82 9.19
CA LEU A 28 -5.64 14.19 9.63
C LEU A 28 -4.81 14.90 8.59
N GLU A 29 -5.38 15.91 7.96
CA GLU A 29 -4.63 16.83 7.11
C GLU A 29 -4.46 18.18 7.78
N LEU A 30 -3.29 18.78 7.66
CA LEU A 30 -3.06 20.14 8.11
C LEU A 30 -2.09 20.87 7.17
N TYR A 31 -2.30 22.19 7.08
CA TYR A 31 -1.51 23.10 6.23
C TYR A 31 -1.14 24.33 7.03
N VAL A 32 0.13 24.76 6.95
CA VAL A 32 0.63 25.92 7.68
C VAL A 32 1.38 26.85 6.75
N ALA A 33 0.88 28.08 6.62
CA ALA A 33 1.52 29.09 5.78
C ALA A 33 2.84 29.55 6.37
N TYR A 34 3.79 29.91 5.48
CA TYR A 34 5.15 30.38 5.80
C TYR A 34 5.97 29.37 6.61
N LYS A 35 5.68 28.08 6.47
CA LYS A 35 6.44 26.95 6.99
C LYS A 35 6.91 26.06 5.86
N ASP A 36 7.92 25.24 6.15
CA ASP A 36 8.48 24.26 5.23
C ASP A 36 8.46 22.84 5.84
N TYR A 37 8.92 21.86 5.06
CA TYR A 37 8.90 20.47 5.48
C TYR A 37 9.81 20.18 6.70
N PHE A 38 10.86 20.97 6.96
CA PHE A 38 11.67 20.83 8.17
C PHE A 38 10.88 21.19 9.43
N TRP A 39 10.17 22.31 9.39
CA TRP A 39 9.28 22.69 10.48
C TRP A 39 8.17 21.66 10.68
N MET A 40 7.66 21.08 9.59
CA MET A 40 6.63 20.06 9.66
C MET A 40 7.13 18.75 10.28
N MET A 41 8.40 18.37 10.07
CA MET A 41 9.02 17.25 10.79
C MET A 41 9.04 17.51 12.30
N GLU A 42 9.46 18.69 12.75
CA GLU A 42 9.50 19.06 14.18
C GLU A 42 8.11 19.03 14.82
N LEU A 43 7.09 19.52 14.11
CA LEU A 43 5.70 19.46 14.56
C LEU A 43 5.24 18.01 14.70
N THR A 44 5.53 17.18 13.70
CA THR A 44 5.14 15.77 13.65
C THR A 44 5.78 14.98 14.79
N GLU A 45 7.08 15.15 15.04
CA GLU A 45 7.80 14.55 16.17
C GLU A 45 7.14 14.91 17.49
N SER A 46 6.94 16.20 17.74
CA SER A 46 6.35 16.70 18.98
C SER A 46 4.93 16.21 19.22
N MET A 47 4.13 16.16 18.14
CA MET A 47 2.74 15.72 18.21
C MET A 47 2.65 14.23 18.52
N ILE A 48 3.38 13.38 17.80
CA ILE A 48 3.34 11.92 17.98
C ILE A 48 3.94 11.51 19.33
N GLU A 49 5.04 12.11 19.75
CA GLU A 49 5.60 11.88 21.11
C GLU A 49 4.59 12.22 22.19
N LYS A 50 3.93 13.39 22.07
CA LYS A 50 2.88 13.80 23.02
C LYS A 50 1.71 12.83 23.05
N VAL A 51 1.22 12.41 21.90
CA VAL A 51 0.13 11.42 21.79
C VAL A 51 0.55 10.10 22.47
N CYS A 52 1.75 9.62 22.22
CA CYS A 52 2.28 8.42 22.85
C CYS A 52 2.35 8.53 24.37
N LEU A 53 2.84 9.67 24.89
CA LEU A 53 2.91 9.94 26.33
C LEU A 53 1.53 10.01 26.98
N GLU A 54 0.56 10.70 26.36
CA GLU A 54 -0.79 10.83 26.89
C GLU A 54 -1.54 9.49 26.94
N ILE A 55 -1.37 8.64 25.93
CA ILE A 55 -2.06 7.34 25.86
C ILE A 55 -1.35 6.28 26.69
N ASN A 56 0.00 6.20 26.60
CA ASN A 56 0.75 5.08 27.15
C ASN A 56 1.56 5.44 28.40
N GLY A 57 1.65 6.72 28.78
CA GLY A 57 2.42 7.19 29.92
C GLY A 57 3.95 7.10 29.74
N LYS A 58 4.42 6.74 28.56
CA LYS A 58 5.85 6.54 28.22
C LYS A 58 6.05 6.62 26.71
N THR A 59 7.28 6.92 26.25
CA THR A 59 7.62 6.97 24.83
C THR A 59 7.98 5.62 24.23
N LYS A 60 8.45 4.67 25.06
CA LYS A 60 8.81 3.30 24.61
C LYS A 60 7.63 2.38 24.80
N ILE A 61 7.04 1.92 23.70
CA ILE A 61 5.90 0.99 23.72
C ILE A 61 6.24 -0.26 22.92
N GLU A 62 5.48 -1.33 23.18
CA GLU A 62 5.55 -2.56 22.40
C GLU A 62 4.52 -2.52 21.28
N TYR A 63 4.96 -2.90 20.10
CA TYR A 63 4.10 -3.12 18.95
C TYR A 63 4.58 -4.35 18.17
N ASP A 64 3.69 -5.33 17.97
CA ASP A 64 3.99 -6.59 17.26
C ASP A 64 5.29 -7.25 17.76
N SER A 65 5.41 -7.39 19.10
CA SER A 65 6.58 -7.96 19.81
C SER A 65 7.90 -7.19 19.61
N LYS A 66 7.86 -5.98 19.08
CA LYS A 66 9.02 -5.09 18.93
C LYS A 66 8.87 -3.88 19.86
N GLN A 67 10.01 -3.41 20.38
CA GLN A 67 10.05 -2.16 21.13
C GLN A 67 10.25 -0.98 20.17
N ILE A 68 9.35 -0.01 20.22
CA ILE A 68 9.43 1.23 19.43
C ILE A 68 9.56 2.41 20.39
N ASP A 69 10.53 3.29 20.15
CA ASP A 69 10.74 4.51 20.93
C ASP A 69 10.24 5.73 20.14
N PHE A 70 9.19 6.36 20.63
CA PHE A 70 8.59 7.57 20.06
C PHE A 70 9.20 8.86 20.58
N LYS A 71 10.33 8.79 21.26
CA LYS A 71 11.03 9.98 21.77
C LYS A 71 11.70 10.74 20.63
N ALA A 72 11.38 12.03 20.51
CA ALA A 72 12.06 12.92 19.57
C ALA A 72 13.52 13.22 20.01
N PRO A 73 14.43 13.58 19.06
CA PRO A 73 14.19 13.67 17.62
C PRO A 73 14.22 12.31 16.92
N TYR A 74 13.48 12.19 15.81
CA TYR A 74 13.47 10.99 14.98
C TYR A 74 14.63 10.97 13.99
N ASP A 75 15.05 9.78 13.55
CA ASP A 75 16.07 9.63 12.53
C ASP A 75 15.58 10.20 11.18
N ARG A 76 16.52 10.74 10.40
CA ARG A 76 16.28 11.29 9.05
C ARG A 76 17.26 10.66 8.09
N ILE A 77 16.78 10.14 6.98
CA ILE A 77 17.61 9.55 5.92
C ILE A 77 17.01 9.87 4.56
N SER A 78 17.85 10.23 3.57
CA SER A 78 17.35 10.42 2.22
C SER A 78 16.89 9.09 1.58
N MET A 79 15.94 9.14 0.65
CA MET A 79 15.48 7.94 -0.05
C MET A 79 16.65 7.20 -0.73
N PHE A 80 17.54 7.92 -1.40
CA PHE A 80 18.69 7.31 -2.05
C PHE A 80 19.69 6.71 -1.07
N ASP A 81 19.96 7.37 0.06
CA ASP A 81 20.83 6.82 1.10
C ASP A 81 20.21 5.59 1.77
N ALA A 82 18.88 5.56 1.95
CA ALA A 82 18.18 4.40 2.46
C ALA A 82 18.31 3.21 1.50
N ILE A 83 18.07 3.43 0.22
CA ILE A 83 18.23 2.39 -0.82
C ILE A 83 19.68 1.88 -0.84
N LYS A 84 20.65 2.78 -0.89
CA LYS A 84 22.07 2.40 -0.87
C LYS A 84 22.44 1.61 0.39
N LYS A 85 21.94 2.01 1.55
CA LYS A 85 22.21 1.35 2.84
C LYS A 85 21.71 -0.08 2.87
N PHE A 86 20.51 -0.36 2.37
CA PHE A 86 19.88 -1.67 2.49
C PHE A 86 20.08 -2.59 1.29
N THR A 87 20.40 -2.03 0.12
CA THR A 87 20.57 -2.81 -1.11
C THR A 87 22.02 -2.88 -1.60
N GLY A 88 22.85 -1.90 -1.21
CA GLY A 88 24.20 -1.72 -1.73
C GLY A 88 24.26 -0.98 -3.06
N TYR A 89 23.13 -0.73 -3.73
CA TYR A 89 23.08 -0.01 -5.00
C TYR A 89 22.97 1.50 -4.77
N ASP A 90 23.82 2.28 -5.43
CA ASP A 90 23.70 3.73 -5.52
C ASP A 90 22.94 4.07 -6.80
N ILE A 91 21.64 4.36 -6.65
CA ILE A 91 20.75 4.60 -7.77
C ILE A 91 20.59 6.10 -8.12
N SER A 92 21.30 6.99 -7.42
CA SER A 92 21.10 8.45 -7.51
C SER A 92 21.35 9.07 -8.87
N SER A 93 22.07 8.37 -9.76
CA SER A 93 22.38 8.81 -11.11
C SER A 93 21.97 7.82 -12.20
N MET A 94 21.20 6.79 -11.84
CA MET A 94 20.74 5.74 -12.76
C MET A 94 19.56 6.22 -13.59
N ASP A 95 19.55 5.85 -14.85
CA ASP A 95 18.40 6.04 -15.74
C ASP A 95 17.36 4.90 -15.58
N GLU A 96 16.24 5.01 -16.29
CA GLU A 96 15.14 4.03 -16.22
C GLU A 96 15.62 2.61 -16.61
N ILE A 97 16.54 2.47 -17.57
CA ILE A 97 17.05 1.17 -18.03
C ILE A 97 17.89 0.53 -16.93
N GLU A 98 18.76 1.31 -16.31
CA GLU A 98 19.62 0.86 -15.20
C GLU A 98 18.78 0.49 -13.98
N LEU A 99 17.75 1.28 -13.65
CA LEU A 99 16.81 0.97 -12.55
C LEU A 99 16.05 -0.33 -12.79
N ARG A 100 15.59 -0.60 -14.02
CA ARG A 100 14.97 -1.89 -14.39
C ARG A 100 15.94 -3.06 -14.21
N SER A 101 17.22 -2.88 -14.56
CA SER A 101 18.25 -3.90 -14.32
C SER A 101 18.42 -4.19 -12.83
N VAL A 102 18.45 -3.15 -11.98
CA VAL A 102 18.51 -3.28 -10.52
C VAL A 102 17.27 -4.00 -9.97
N CYS A 103 16.07 -3.69 -10.45
CA CYS A 103 14.86 -4.41 -10.08
C CYS A 103 14.94 -5.89 -10.43
N ASN A 104 15.41 -6.23 -11.63
CA ASN A 104 15.58 -7.62 -12.06
C ASN A 104 16.61 -8.36 -11.20
N ASP A 105 17.76 -7.76 -10.92
CA ASP A 105 18.80 -8.34 -10.04
C ASP A 105 18.27 -8.66 -8.64
N MET A 106 17.33 -7.83 -8.16
CA MET A 106 16.70 -8.00 -6.86
C MET A 106 15.43 -8.86 -6.89
N SER A 107 15.04 -9.39 -8.04
CA SER A 107 13.80 -10.15 -8.24
C SER A 107 12.55 -9.35 -7.82
N ILE A 108 12.52 -8.06 -8.18
CA ILE A 108 11.36 -7.18 -8.03
C ILE A 108 10.57 -7.23 -9.33
N GLU A 109 9.28 -7.57 -9.25
CA GLU A 109 8.40 -7.58 -10.41
C GLU A 109 8.12 -6.14 -10.87
N VAL A 110 8.38 -5.87 -12.14
CA VAL A 110 8.13 -4.57 -12.77
C VAL A 110 7.52 -4.79 -14.15
N ASP A 111 6.65 -3.90 -14.57
CA ASP A 111 6.03 -3.91 -15.89
C ASP A 111 6.51 -2.73 -16.75
N ASP A 112 6.21 -2.76 -18.05
CA ASP A 112 6.68 -1.77 -19.01
C ASP A 112 6.06 -0.37 -18.83
N SER A 113 4.97 -0.23 -18.04
CA SER A 113 4.31 1.04 -17.77
C SER A 113 5.01 1.84 -16.65
N MET A 114 5.82 1.17 -15.82
CA MET A 114 6.52 1.81 -14.71
C MET A 114 7.62 2.74 -15.20
N GLY A 115 7.50 4.04 -14.94
CA GLY A 115 8.57 5.02 -15.13
C GLY A 115 9.56 5.03 -13.95
N GLU A 116 10.57 5.90 -14.04
CA GLU A 116 11.66 6.05 -13.06
C GLU A 116 11.14 6.12 -11.62
N GLY A 117 10.14 6.96 -11.33
CA GLY A 117 9.59 7.12 -9.99
C GLY A 117 9.02 5.82 -9.41
N LYS A 118 8.22 5.08 -10.19
CA LYS A 118 7.66 3.80 -9.76
C LYS A 118 8.70 2.71 -9.58
N LEU A 119 9.77 2.71 -10.36
CA LEU A 119 10.89 1.76 -10.18
C LEU A 119 11.64 2.03 -8.87
N ILE A 120 11.91 3.30 -8.56
CA ILE A 120 12.53 3.70 -7.29
C ILE A 120 11.64 3.31 -6.10
N ASP A 121 10.34 3.58 -6.21
CA ASP A 121 9.35 3.21 -5.18
C ASP A 121 9.28 1.69 -4.96
N ALA A 122 9.26 0.91 -6.03
CA ALA A 122 9.28 -0.56 -5.96
C ALA A 122 10.55 -1.10 -5.27
N ILE A 123 11.71 -0.50 -5.55
CA ILE A 123 12.96 -0.87 -4.87
C ILE A 123 12.87 -0.54 -3.38
N PHE A 124 12.42 0.67 -3.03
CA PHE A 124 12.32 1.13 -1.65
C PHE A 124 11.32 0.28 -0.85
N GLY A 125 10.09 0.13 -1.30
CA GLY A 125 9.04 -0.64 -0.64
C GLY A 125 9.42 -2.11 -0.45
N SER A 126 10.02 -2.73 -1.50
CA SER A 126 10.41 -4.14 -1.43
C SER A 126 11.60 -4.42 -0.50
N LYS A 127 12.62 -3.55 -0.46
CA LYS A 127 13.91 -3.84 0.19
C LYS A 127 14.23 -2.97 1.40
N CYS A 128 13.66 -1.77 1.53
CA CYS A 128 14.07 -0.81 2.54
C CYS A 128 13.02 -0.61 3.65
N GLU A 129 11.76 -0.42 3.30
CA GLU A 129 10.70 0.05 4.18
C GLU A 129 10.57 -0.77 5.47
N LYS A 130 10.58 -2.10 5.37
CA LYS A 130 10.44 -3.03 6.50
C LYS A 130 11.58 -2.96 7.53
N ASN A 131 12.69 -2.31 7.21
CA ASN A 131 13.83 -2.20 8.10
C ASN A 131 13.71 -1.02 9.09
N PHE A 132 12.79 -0.11 8.87
CA PHE A 132 12.55 1.04 9.73
C PHE A 132 11.58 0.68 10.86
N ILE A 133 12.12 0.28 12.00
CA ILE A 133 11.31 -0.11 13.18
C ILE A 133 10.94 1.12 14.01
N ASN A 134 11.93 1.93 14.40
CA ASN A 134 11.70 3.19 15.09
C ASN A 134 11.25 4.27 14.11
N PRO A 135 10.55 5.32 14.59
CA PRO A 135 10.16 6.45 13.76
C PRO A 135 11.34 7.02 12.97
N THR A 136 11.24 7.01 11.66
CA THR A 136 12.28 7.49 10.75
C THR A 136 11.64 8.29 9.62
N PHE A 137 12.11 9.49 9.40
CA PHE A 137 11.74 10.28 8.23
C PHE A 137 12.60 9.86 7.04
N ILE A 138 11.92 9.42 5.98
CA ILE A 138 12.52 9.28 4.67
C ILE A 138 12.33 10.62 3.97
N ILE A 139 13.41 11.27 3.57
CA ILE A 139 13.41 12.64 3.04
C ILE A 139 13.94 12.69 1.61
N ASP A 140 13.76 13.85 0.96
CA ASP A 140 14.38 14.19 -0.31
C ASP A 140 14.01 13.23 -1.44
N TYR A 141 12.71 13.11 -1.66
CA TYR A 141 12.14 12.25 -2.70
C TYR A 141 12.48 12.75 -4.10
N PRO A 142 12.69 11.84 -5.08
CA PRO A 142 12.84 12.21 -6.47
C PRO A 142 11.64 13.03 -7.00
N LYS A 143 11.93 13.99 -7.86
CA LYS A 143 10.93 14.87 -8.48
C LYS A 143 9.86 14.09 -9.27
N SER A 144 10.26 12.99 -9.90
CA SER A 144 9.37 12.09 -10.64
C SER A 144 8.31 11.41 -9.78
N MET A 145 8.52 11.29 -8.46
CA MET A 145 7.58 10.69 -7.51
C MET A 145 6.66 11.71 -6.82
N SER A 146 6.82 13.00 -7.07
CA SER A 146 6.22 14.03 -6.23
C SER A 146 5.66 15.20 -7.04
N PRO A 147 4.55 15.00 -7.79
CA PRO A 147 4.04 16.00 -8.74
C PRO A 147 3.49 17.28 -8.09
N LEU A 148 3.12 17.25 -6.79
CA LEU A 148 2.54 18.38 -6.06
C LEU A 148 3.53 19.04 -5.08
N THR A 149 4.77 18.57 -5.05
CA THR A 149 5.76 18.98 -4.07
C THR A 149 6.74 20.00 -4.63
N LYS A 150 7.11 20.98 -3.83
CA LYS A 150 8.10 22.00 -4.18
C LYS A 150 9.45 21.38 -4.46
N GLU A 151 10.13 21.90 -5.48
CA GLU A 151 11.51 21.53 -5.80
C GLU A 151 12.43 21.78 -4.60
N HIS A 152 13.34 20.85 -4.35
CA HIS A 152 14.28 20.94 -3.25
C HIS A 152 15.25 22.12 -3.46
N ARG A 153 15.45 22.93 -2.41
CA ARG A 153 16.20 24.21 -2.45
C ARG A 153 17.64 24.12 -2.91
N SER A 154 18.27 22.95 -2.89
CA SER A 154 19.68 22.75 -3.26
C SER A 154 19.90 21.68 -4.32
N ASN A 155 18.86 20.90 -4.72
CA ASN A 155 18.98 19.88 -5.76
C ASN A 155 17.70 19.83 -6.58
N PRO A 156 17.69 20.32 -7.86
CA PRO A 156 16.49 20.40 -8.68
C PRO A 156 15.90 19.04 -9.09
N ASN A 157 16.61 17.93 -8.88
CA ASN A 157 16.12 16.59 -9.17
C ASN A 157 15.33 15.99 -8.00
N LEU A 158 15.33 16.66 -6.84
CA LEU A 158 14.66 16.23 -5.62
C LEU A 158 13.53 17.20 -5.26
N THR A 159 12.76 16.81 -4.26
CA THR A 159 11.66 17.59 -3.71
C THR A 159 11.75 17.69 -2.19
N GLU A 160 11.21 18.76 -1.61
CA GLU A 160 11.08 18.97 -0.17
C GLU A 160 9.91 18.14 0.37
N ARG A 161 10.07 16.81 0.42
CA ARG A 161 9.09 15.84 0.88
C ARG A 161 9.69 14.91 1.93
N PHE A 162 8.86 14.49 2.85
CA PHE A 162 9.17 13.35 3.72
C PHE A 162 7.98 12.41 3.86
N GLU A 163 8.28 11.16 4.15
CA GLU A 163 7.35 10.21 4.74
C GLU A 163 7.89 9.77 6.09
N LEU A 164 6.99 9.62 7.07
CA LEU A 164 7.34 9.05 8.37
C LEU A 164 7.01 7.56 8.35
N ILE A 165 8.04 6.74 8.41
CA ILE A 165 7.91 5.28 8.46
C ILE A 165 8.14 4.81 9.90
N ILE A 166 7.21 3.97 10.40
CA ILE A 166 7.30 3.33 11.72
C ILE A 166 6.91 1.86 11.58
N ASN A 167 7.79 0.95 11.98
CA ASN A 167 7.62 -0.50 11.84
C ASN A 167 7.25 -0.95 10.42
N GLY A 168 7.86 -0.31 9.41
CA GLY A 168 7.59 -0.60 8.00
C GLY A 168 6.20 -0.17 7.53
N MET A 169 5.62 0.84 8.16
CA MET A 169 4.34 1.45 7.75
C MET A 169 4.52 2.96 7.59
N GLU A 170 4.08 3.49 6.47
CA GLU A 170 3.90 4.93 6.29
C GLU A 170 2.80 5.43 7.22
N ILE A 171 3.17 6.33 8.14
CA ILE A 171 2.26 6.94 9.11
C ILE A 171 1.86 8.35 8.68
N ALA A 172 2.77 9.07 8.05
CA ALA A 172 2.53 10.43 7.58
C ALA A 172 3.32 10.71 6.31
N ASN A 173 2.76 11.59 5.47
CA ASN A 173 3.38 12.12 4.26
C ASN A 173 3.22 13.63 4.24
N ALA A 174 4.31 14.36 4.04
CA ALA A 174 4.33 15.81 4.10
C ALA A 174 5.36 16.41 3.16
N TYR A 175 5.10 17.65 2.79
CA TYR A 175 6.02 18.38 1.94
C TYR A 175 5.85 19.90 2.05
N SER A 176 6.85 20.64 1.52
CA SER A 176 6.65 22.03 1.13
C SER A 176 5.79 22.04 -0.13
N GLU A 177 4.66 22.72 -0.11
CA GLU A 177 3.70 22.73 -1.22
C GLU A 177 4.28 23.41 -2.46
N LEU A 178 4.03 22.83 -3.63
CA LEU A 178 4.33 23.48 -4.90
C LEU A 178 3.32 24.62 -5.11
N ASN A 179 3.82 25.84 -5.06
CA ASN A 179 3.01 27.05 -5.18
C ASN A 179 3.31 27.90 -6.43
N ASP A 180 4.09 27.34 -7.37
CA ASP A 180 4.34 27.95 -8.69
C ASP A 180 3.39 27.32 -9.72
N PRO A 181 2.42 28.09 -10.28
CA PRO A 181 1.46 27.58 -11.24
C PRO A 181 2.11 27.09 -12.55
N ILE A 182 3.24 27.66 -12.94
CA ILE A 182 3.95 27.28 -14.19
C ILE A 182 4.62 25.92 -14.01
N ASP A 183 5.34 25.71 -12.88
CA ASP A 183 5.94 24.40 -12.58
C ASP A 183 4.84 23.35 -12.34
N GLN A 184 3.73 23.72 -11.66
CA GLN A 184 2.62 22.79 -11.43
C GLN A 184 1.98 22.31 -12.73
N LEU A 185 1.73 23.21 -13.69
CA LEU A 185 1.19 22.82 -15.00
C LEU A 185 2.13 21.84 -15.71
N LYS A 186 3.43 22.14 -15.71
CA LYS A 186 4.43 21.25 -16.30
C LYS A 186 4.44 19.86 -15.66
N ARG A 187 4.33 19.78 -14.30
CA ARG A 187 4.24 18.49 -13.59
C ARG A 187 3.02 17.68 -14.01
N PHE A 188 1.87 18.33 -14.19
CA PHE A 188 0.67 17.67 -14.70
C PHE A 188 0.82 17.18 -16.15
N GLU A 189 1.50 17.94 -17.00
CA GLU A 189 1.82 17.51 -18.37
C GLU A 189 2.74 16.28 -18.36
N ASP A 190 3.76 16.26 -17.52
CA ASP A 190 4.65 15.11 -17.34
C ASP A 190 3.87 13.86 -16.84
N GLN A 191 2.92 14.03 -15.91
CA GLN A 191 2.03 12.95 -15.45
C GLN A 191 1.11 12.44 -16.58
N LEU A 192 0.58 13.32 -17.41
CA LEU A 192 -0.25 12.92 -18.55
C LEU A 192 0.53 12.05 -19.56
N GLU A 193 1.82 12.30 -19.76
CA GLU A 193 2.65 11.44 -20.60
C GLU A 193 2.86 10.04 -20.00
N LEU A 194 2.94 9.92 -18.67
CA LEU A 194 2.98 8.62 -17.99
C LEU A 194 1.66 7.87 -18.14
N SER A 195 0.52 8.56 -18.00
CA SER A 195 -0.81 7.96 -18.24
C SER A 195 -0.95 7.38 -19.64
N LYS A 196 -0.44 8.08 -20.67
CA LYS A 196 -0.43 7.57 -22.06
C LYS A 196 0.41 6.30 -22.25
N LYS A 197 1.38 6.07 -21.38
CA LYS A 197 2.20 4.83 -21.35
C LYS A 197 1.52 3.68 -20.59
N GLY A 198 0.33 3.91 -20.03
CA GLY A 198 -0.45 2.91 -19.30
C GLY A 198 -0.36 3.00 -17.77
N ASP A 199 0.13 4.11 -17.24
CA ASP A 199 0.09 4.38 -15.80
C ASP A 199 -1.30 4.85 -15.38
N ASP A 200 -2.09 3.95 -14.78
CA ASP A 200 -3.47 4.22 -14.34
C ASP A 200 -3.56 5.12 -13.09
N GLU A 201 -2.43 5.33 -12.39
CA GLU A 201 -2.36 6.18 -11.20
C GLU A 201 -1.87 7.60 -11.51
N ALA A 202 -1.43 7.86 -12.76
CA ALA A 202 -0.98 9.16 -13.17
C ALA A 202 -2.10 10.20 -13.13
N MET A 203 -1.78 11.38 -12.60
CA MET A 203 -2.74 12.47 -12.41
C MET A 203 -3.17 13.09 -13.75
N PHE A 204 -4.46 13.47 -13.82
CA PHE A 204 -4.97 14.29 -14.93
C PHE A 204 -4.64 15.78 -14.70
N ILE A 205 -4.71 16.58 -15.76
CA ILE A 205 -4.49 18.03 -15.67
C ILE A 205 -5.71 18.68 -15.02
N ASP A 206 -5.55 19.21 -13.81
CA ASP A 206 -6.55 20.04 -13.13
C ASP A 206 -6.25 21.54 -13.38
N MET A 207 -6.91 22.10 -14.38
CA MET A 207 -6.74 23.51 -14.73
C MET A 207 -7.34 24.47 -13.71
N ASP A 208 -8.35 24.05 -12.95
CA ASP A 208 -8.93 24.87 -11.88
C ASP A 208 -7.97 24.96 -10.71
N PHE A 209 -7.28 23.87 -10.38
CA PHE A 209 -6.22 23.87 -9.39
C PHE A 209 -5.05 24.78 -9.82
N VAL A 210 -4.53 24.65 -11.04
CA VAL A 210 -3.47 25.53 -11.55
C VAL A 210 -3.90 27.00 -11.47
N LYS A 211 -5.12 27.32 -11.92
CA LYS A 211 -5.67 28.67 -11.86
C LYS A 211 -5.81 29.17 -10.41
N SER A 212 -6.11 28.32 -9.46
CA SER A 212 -6.17 28.71 -8.04
C SER A 212 -4.80 29.17 -7.53
N LEU A 213 -3.72 28.53 -7.97
CA LEU A 213 -2.35 28.95 -7.62
C LEU A 213 -1.98 30.33 -8.18
N GLU A 214 -2.54 30.71 -9.34
CA GLU A 214 -2.31 32.03 -9.96
C GLU A 214 -2.85 33.19 -9.07
N TYR A 215 -3.82 32.93 -8.20
CA TYR A 215 -4.30 33.93 -7.23
C TYR A 215 -3.31 34.23 -6.11
N GLY A 216 -2.25 33.40 -5.98
CA GLY A 216 -1.16 33.60 -5.05
C GLY A 216 -1.25 32.75 -3.80
N MET A 217 -0.82 31.50 -3.88
CA MET A 217 -0.64 30.64 -2.70
C MET A 217 0.65 31.03 -1.96
N PRO A 218 0.62 31.36 -0.64
CA PRO A 218 1.85 31.58 0.12
C PRO A 218 2.70 30.33 0.18
N PRO A 219 4.01 30.42 0.43
CA PRO A 219 4.78 29.24 0.83
C PRO A 219 4.09 28.53 1.97
N THR A 220 3.85 27.24 1.83
CA THR A 220 3.04 26.46 2.77
C THR A 220 3.65 25.08 2.92
N SER A 221 3.55 24.48 4.09
CA SER A 221 3.82 23.06 4.28
C SER A 221 2.53 22.34 4.68
N GLY A 222 2.27 21.22 4.02
CA GLY A 222 1.13 20.35 4.29
C GLY A 222 1.58 18.96 4.77
N ILE A 223 0.72 18.29 5.52
CA ILE A 223 0.91 16.92 5.97
C ILE A 223 -0.42 16.18 6.02
N GLY A 224 -0.39 14.92 5.57
CA GLY A 224 -1.44 13.93 5.83
C GLY A 224 -0.93 12.88 6.82
N ILE A 225 -1.71 12.59 7.85
CA ILE A 225 -1.38 11.58 8.87
C ILE A 225 -2.49 10.53 8.88
N GLY A 226 -2.12 9.26 8.68
CA GLY A 226 -3.02 8.13 8.79
C GLY A 226 -3.40 7.85 10.25
N VAL A 227 -4.56 8.35 10.67
CA VAL A 227 -5.00 8.27 12.07
C VAL A 227 -5.20 6.81 12.48
N ASP A 228 -5.81 5.99 11.63
CA ASP A 228 -6.05 4.58 11.96
C ASP A 228 -4.74 3.81 12.17
N ARG A 229 -3.73 4.04 11.33
CA ARG A 229 -2.39 3.44 11.51
C ARG A 229 -1.71 3.93 12.79
N LEU A 230 -1.85 5.21 13.12
CA LEU A 230 -1.33 5.74 14.39
C LEU A 230 -2.04 5.08 15.59
N VAL A 231 -3.35 4.90 15.52
CA VAL A 231 -4.12 4.19 16.56
C VAL A 231 -3.67 2.73 16.67
N MET A 232 -3.43 2.03 15.56
CA MET A 232 -2.85 0.67 15.60
C MET A 232 -1.57 0.62 16.43
N LEU A 233 -0.63 1.54 16.16
CA LEU A 233 0.64 1.62 16.90
C LEU A 233 0.41 1.88 18.39
N MET A 234 -0.41 2.86 18.74
CA MET A 234 -0.64 3.28 20.13
C MET A 234 -1.39 2.24 20.96
N THR A 235 -2.15 1.35 20.31
CA THR A 235 -2.99 0.32 20.98
C THR A 235 -2.48 -1.11 20.77
N ASN A 236 -1.31 -1.27 20.14
CA ASN A 236 -0.72 -2.58 19.81
C ASN A 236 -1.68 -3.50 19.01
N GLN A 237 -2.40 -2.92 18.05
CA GLN A 237 -3.24 -3.68 17.12
C GLN A 237 -2.53 -3.84 15.78
N THR A 238 -2.42 -5.08 15.29
CA THR A 238 -1.66 -5.40 14.07
C THR A 238 -2.51 -5.42 12.80
N SER A 239 -3.79 -5.11 12.92
CA SER A 239 -4.72 -5.00 11.79
C SER A 239 -5.56 -3.74 11.91
N ILE A 240 -5.71 -3.01 10.80
CA ILE A 240 -6.54 -1.81 10.71
C ILE A 240 -8.01 -2.10 11.05
N GLN A 241 -8.48 -3.32 10.80
CA GLN A 241 -9.84 -3.74 11.13
C GLN A 241 -10.13 -3.75 12.65
N GLU A 242 -9.09 -3.91 13.48
CA GLU A 242 -9.22 -3.91 14.94
C GLU A 242 -9.42 -2.51 15.54
N VAL A 243 -9.12 -1.46 14.75
CA VAL A 243 -9.24 -0.06 15.18
C VAL A 243 -10.39 0.69 14.50
N LEU A 244 -11.07 0.04 13.56
CA LEU A 244 -12.24 0.60 12.88
C LEU A 244 -13.53 0.07 13.54
N PHE A 245 -14.50 0.96 13.83
CA PHE A 245 -15.79 0.54 14.38
C PHE A 245 -16.62 -0.30 13.39
N PHE A 246 -16.54 0.01 12.10
CA PHE A 246 -17.29 -0.65 11.04
C PHE A 246 -16.37 -0.94 9.85
N PRO A 247 -15.41 -1.87 9.99
CA PRO A 247 -14.50 -2.20 8.89
C PRO A 247 -15.29 -2.81 7.74
N GLN A 248 -14.89 -2.49 6.51
CA GLN A 248 -15.44 -3.19 5.36
C GLN A 248 -14.94 -4.64 5.37
N MET A 249 -15.87 -5.56 5.15
CA MET A 249 -15.57 -6.98 5.07
C MET A 249 -15.52 -7.40 3.60
N LYS A 250 -14.53 -8.23 3.25
CA LYS A 250 -14.55 -8.87 1.92
C LYS A 250 -15.86 -9.64 1.78
N PRO A 251 -16.57 -9.53 0.66
CA PRO A 251 -17.74 -10.37 0.40
C PRO A 251 -17.35 -11.82 0.64
N LEU A 252 -18.18 -12.54 1.38
CA LEU A 252 -18.04 -13.98 1.45
C LEU A 252 -18.09 -14.47 0.00
N LYS A 253 -17.08 -15.25 -0.43
CA LYS A 253 -17.19 -15.94 -1.71
C LYS A 253 -18.48 -16.75 -1.64
N GLU A 254 -19.47 -16.41 -2.44
CA GLU A 254 -20.64 -17.25 -2.57
C GLU A 254 -20.14 -18.66 -2.88
N ALA A 255 -20.62 -19.63 -2.11
CA ALA A 255 -20.33 -21.02 -2.43
C ALA A 255 -20.72 -21.22 -3.89
N PRO A 256 -19.85 -21.77 -4.73
CA PRO A 256 -20.14 -21.89 -6.16
C PRO A 256 -21.48 -22.62 -6.32
N SER A 257 -22.45 -21.97 -6.99
CA SER A 257 -23.76 -22.54 -7.22
C SER A 257 -23.60 -23.82 -8.04
N ILE A 258 -23.79 -24.96 -7.41
CA ILE A 258 -23.75 -26.28 -8.06
C ILE A 258 -25.15 -26.86 -8.12
N THR A 259 -25.37 -27.75 -9.08
CA THR A 259 -26.64 -28.46 -9.17
C THR A 259 -26.87 -29.34 -7.93
N ASP A 260 -28.13 -29.57 -7.53
CA ASP A 260 -28.47 -30.38 -6.35
C ASP A 260 -27.82 -31.77 -6.41
N ASP A 261 -27.84 -32.43 -7.58
CA ASP A 261 -27.15 -33.70 -7.77
C ASP A 261 -25.62 -33.62 -7.57
N ALA A 262 -24.99 -32.53 -8.03
CA ALA A 262 -23.56 -32.30 -7.79
C ALA A 262 -23.25 -32.04 -6.31
N LYS A 263 -24.17 -31.38 -5.59
CA LYS A 263 -24.08 -31.18 -4.15
C LYS A 263 -24.11 -32.48 -3.39
N VAL A 264 -25.01 -33.40 -3.75
CA VAL A 264 -25.07 -34.74 -3.12
C VAL A 264 -23.76 -35.52 -3.31
N ILE A 265 -23.12 -35.42 -4.47
CA ILE A 265 -21.78 -36.01 -4.68
C ILE A 265 -20.74 -35.38 -3.79
N LEU A 266 -20.72 -34.03 -3.72
CA LEU A 266 -19.74 -33.29 -2.94
C LEU A 266 -19.87 -33.57 -1.45
N ASP A 267 -21.10 -33.50 -0.90
CA ASP A 267 -21.36 -33.72 0.52
C ASP A 267 -20.90 -35.13 0.94
N LYS A 268 -21.23 -36.14 0.14
CA LYS A 268 -20.82 -37.52 0.40
C LYS A 268 -19.30 -37.72 0.28
N LEU A 269 -18.65 -36.99 -0.64
CA LEU A 269 -17.21 -37.03 -0.78
C LEU A 269 -16.49 -36.33 0.39
N ILE A 270 -17.04 -35.24 0.90
CA ILE A 270 -16.52 -34.56 2.10
C ILE A 270 -16.57 -35.49 3.32
N GLU A 271 -17.66 -36.24 3.51
CA GLU A 271 -17.78 -37.21 4.60
C GLU A 271 -16.78 -38.37 4.48
N LYS A 272 -16.51 -38.82 3.25
CA LYS A 272 -15.67 -39.99 2.98
C LYS A 272 -14.19 -39.68 2.87
N GLY A 273 -13.86 -38.45 2.46
CA GLY A 273 -12.49 -38.06 2.16
C GLY A 273 -11.98 -38.66 0.85
N GLU A 274 -10.66 -38.89 0.78
CA GLU A 274 -10.01 -39.50 -0.39
C GLU A 274 -10.39 -40.97 -0.57
N CYS A 275 -10.88 -41.35 -1.76
CA CYS A 275 -11.30 -42.72 -2.03
C CYS A 275 -11.12 -43.09 -3.53
N ASP A 276 -11.24 -44.39 -3.83
CA ASP A 276 -11.22 -44.86 -5.21
C ASP A 276 -12.43 -44.36 -6.00
N LEU A 277 -12.20 -43.80 -7.19
CA LEU A 277 -13.21 -43.17 -8.00
C LEU A 277 -14.29 -44.19 -8.50
N SER A 278 -13.90 -45.40 -8.81
CA SER A 278 -14.81 -46.43 -9.33
C SER A 278 -15.75 -46.95 -8.24
N ILE A 279 -15.20 -47.15 -7.03
CA ILE A 279 -15.98 -47.53 -5.86
C ILE A 279 -16.94 -46.43 -5.47
N PHE A 280 -16.42 -45.18 -5.37
CA PHE A 280 -17.25 -44.04 -5.01
C PHE A 280 -18.38 -43.78 -6.02
N LYS A 281 -18.09 -43.92 -7.33
CA LYS A 281 -19.11 -43.80 -8.38
C LYS A 281 -20.20 -44.85 -8.26
N SER A 282 -19.89 -46.06 -7.84
CA SER A 282 -20.88 -47.16 -7.72
C SER A 282 -21.93 -46.92 -6.60
N GLU A 283 -21.69 -45.95 -5.73
CA GLU A 283 -22.62 -45.59 -4.66
C GLU A 283 -23.76 -44.68 -5.10
N PHE A 284 -23.73 -44.25 -6.37
CA PHE A 284 -24.76 -43.38 -6.95
C PHE A 284 -25.45 -44.07 -8.12
N ASP A 285 -26.79 -43.98 -8.14
CA ASP A 285 -27.60 -44.45 -9.27
C ASP A 285 -27.64 -43.40 -10.37
N PHE A 286 -26.46 -43.03 -10.91
CA PHE A 286 -26.34 -42.09 -12.02
C PHE A 286 -25.86 -42.80 -13.28
N SER A 287 -26.44 -42.46 -14.44
CA SER A 287 -25.87 -42.88 -15.71
C SER A 287 -24.44 -42.31 -15.89
N ASN A 288 -23.60 -43.01 -16.66
CA ASN A 288 -22.23 -42.55 -16.92
C ASN A 288 -22.19 -41.09 -17.45
N LYS A 289 -23.09 -40.77 -18.38
CA LYS A 289 -23.20 -39.41 -18.95
C LYS A 289 -23.57 -38.36 -17.91
N LYS A 290 -24.45 -38.69 -16.95
CA LYS A 290 -24.85 -37.80 -15.86
C LYS A 290 -23.69 -37.62 -14.90
N TRP A 291 -23.01 -38.68 -14.48
CA TRP A 291 -21.85 -38.68 -13.64
C TRP A 291 -20.72 -37.79 -14.19
N ASP A 292 -20.37 -37.98 -15.48
CA ASP A 292 -19.32 -37.23 -16.15
C ASP A 292 -19.64 -35.70 -16.20
N LYS A 293 -20.92 -35.37 -16.40
CA LYS A 293 -21.37 -33.96 -16.36
C LYS A 293 -21.21 -33.35 -14.98
N LEU A 294 -21.64 -34.06 -13.93
CA LEU A 294 -21.60 -33.56 -12.54
C LEU A 294 -20.18 -33.46 -12.02
N THR A 295 -19.33 -34.44 -12.28
CA THR A 295 -17.92 -34.39 -11.91
C THR A 295 -17.14 -33.33 -12.68
N LYS A 296 -17.50 -33.08 -13.96
CA LYS A 296 -16.94 -31.95 -14.71
C LYS A 296 -17.38 -30.61 -14.15
N GLU A 297 -18.62 -30.47 -13.68
CA GLU A 297 -19.11 -29.27 -12.98
C GLU A 297 -18.32 -29.02 -11.69
N LEU A 298 -18.17 -30.04 -10.84
CA LEU A 298 -17.44 -29.93 -9.57
C LEU A 298 -15.95 -29.62 -9.78
N ARG A 299 -15.31 -30.25 -10.78
CA ARG A 299 -13.90 -29.95 -11.12
C ARG A 299 -13.73 -28.55 -11.69
N GLY A 300 -14.65 -28.10 -12.55
CA GLY A 300 -14.61 -26.76 -13.15
C GLY A 300 -14.79 -25.64 -12.13
N LYS A 301 -15.22 -25.97 -10.90
CA LYS A 301 -15.38 -25.06 -9.76
C LYS A 301 -14.36 -25.32 -8.65
N ASP A 302 -13.36 -26.13 -8.94
CA ASP A 302 -12.29 -26.50 -8.00
C ASP A 302 -12.79 -27.08 -6.66
N LEU A 303 -13.91 -27.82 -6.70
CA LEU A 303 -14.53 -28.43 -5.51
C LEU A 303 -14.06 -29.87 -5.26
N ILE A 304 -13.62 -30.55 -6.32
CA ILE A 304 -13.07 -31.91 -6.27
C ILE A 304 -11.82 -32.05 -7.10
N ASN A 305 -10.94 -32.94 -6.69
CA ASN A 305 -9.76 -33.32 -7.44
C ASN A 305 -9.80 -34.82 -7.78
N ILE A 306 -9.60 -35.15 -9.07
CA ILE A 306 -9.48 -36.55 -9.56
C ILE A 306 -8.07 -36.71 -10.13
N TYR A 307 -7.32 -37.67 -9.60
CA TYR A 307 -5.94 -37.88 -9.98
C TYR A 307 -5.55 -39.38 -9.93
N LYS A 308 -4.47 -39.74 -10.60
CA LYS A 308 -3.95 -41.11 -10.65
C LYS A 308 -2.82 -41.28 -9.64
N LYS A 309 -2.88 -42.38 -8.86
CA LYS A 309 -1.85 -42.78 -7.88
C LYS A 309 -1.52 -44.26 -8.13
N GLY A 310 -0.41 -44.54 -8.79
CA GLY A 310 -0.12 -45.87 -9.28
C GLY A 310 -1.10 -46.29 -10.37
N ASP A 311 -1.76 -47.45 -10.22
CA ASP A 311 -2.77 -47.97 -11.14
C ASP A 311 -4.22 -47.56 -10.74
N GLU A 312 -4.39 -46.90 -9.58
CA GLU A 312 -5.68 -46.49 -9.05
C GLU A 312 -6.01 -45.04 -9.44
N LEU A 313 -7.31 -44.79 -9.71
CA LEU A 313 -7.84 -43.45 -9.96
C LEU A 313 -8.60 -43.00 -8.72
N LEU A 314 -8.11 -41.95 -8.07
CA LEU A 314 -8.62 -41.45 -6.79
C LEU A 314 -9.41 -40.17 -6.98
N ILE A 315 -10.38 -39.93 -6.09
CA ILE A 315 -11.16 -38.70 -5.97
C ILE A 315 -11.08 -38.18 -4.52
N LYS A 316 -10.95 -36.89 -4.35
CA LYS A 316 -10.99 -36.23 -3.03
C LYS A 316 -11.62 -34.83 -3.13
N PRO A 317 -12.14 -34.26 -2.02
CA PRO A 317 -12.46 -32.84 -1.94
C PRO A 317 -11.21 -31.99 -2.19
N SER A 318 -11.37 -30.81 -2.73
CA SER A 318 -10.27 -29.84 -2.97
C SER A 318 -9.88 -29.09 -1.72
#